data_2cb7bb634d0743c28f4ce67b0ad0c24a
#
_entry.id   2cb7bb634d0743c28f4ce67b0ad0c24a
#
_cell.length_a   1.000
_cell.length_b   1.000
_cell.length_c   1.000
_cell.angle_alpha   90.00
_cell.angle_beta   90.00
_cell.angle_gamma   90.00
#
_symmetry.space_group_name_H-M   'P 1'
#
loop_
_entity.id
_entity.type
_entity.pdbx_description
1 polymer ?
#
loop_
_entity_poly.entity_id
_entity_poly.type
_entity_poly.pdbx_seq_one_letter_code
_entity_poly.pdbx_strand_id
1 'polypeptide(L)'
;MRYLVLIFAVFSLTGCQDDIQSSNPTFQGLRHGDYVWRSTARTATIQSTGILNISGSDGYGTMIISLPEANIGSYELGEGKLATITYTEVNTTYSTQNNGEEYPVYLGDGQVTIESINEDNKTIRGAFYFNSYDDSGTKYMNFSQGIFYNLPYTEL
;
A
#
# COMPACT_ATOMS: atom_id res chain seq x y z
N MET A 1 -46.14 -54.62 -9.50
CA MET A 1 -45.54 -53.62 -8.57
C MET A 1 -44.21 -53.20 -9.15
N ARG A 2 -44.16 -51.98 -9.66
CA ARG A 2 -42.96 -51.41 -10.28
C ARG A 2 -42.30 -50.47 -9.23
N TYR A 3 -41.13 -50.86 -8.72
CA TYR A 3 -40.37 -49.99 -7.85
C TYR A 3 -39.58 -48.99 -8.71
N LEU A 4 -39.98 -47.71 -8.65
CA LEU A 4 -39.30 -46.59 -9.26
C LEU A 4 -38.15 -46.16 -8.29
N VAL A 5 -36.91 -46.51 -8.61
CA VAL A 5 -35.75 -46.06 -7.85
C VAL A 5 -35.36 -44.69 -8.35
N LEU A 6 -35.66 -43.69 -7.53
CA LEU A 6 -35.28 -42.30 -7.75
C LEU A 6 -33.83 -42.13 -7.28
N ILE A 7 -32.90 -42.15 -8.24
CA ILE A 7 -31.48 -41.82 -7.96
C ILE A 7 -31.38 -40.33 -7.87
N PHE A 8 -31.24 -39.82 -6.67
CA PHE A 8 -30.89 -38.42 -6.38
C PHE A 8 -29.39 -38.25 -6.63
N ALA A 9 -29.02 -37.74 -7.82
CA ALA A 9 -27.65 -37.33 -8.13
C ALA A 9 -27.39 -36.03 -7.37
N VAL A 10 -26.71 -36.12 -6.24
CA VAL A 10 -26.15 -34.95 -5.54
C VAL A 10 -24.97 -34.47 -6.33
N PHE A 11 -25.16 -33.46 -7.15
CA PHE A 11 -24.07 -32.68 -7.76
C PHE A 11 -23.41 -31.87 -6.65
N SER A 12 -22.33 -32.39 -6.12
CA SER A 12 -21.37 -31.64 -5.31
C SER A 12 -20.71 -30.61 -6.23
N LEU A 13 -21.24 -29.39 -6.26
CA LEU A 13 -20.53 -28.23 -6.84
C LEU A 13 -19.34 -27.93 -5.89
N THR A 14 -18.25 -28.64 -6.09
CA THR A 14 -16.94 -28.15 -5.61
C THR A 14 -16.61 -26.96 -6.48
N GLY A 15 -17.04 -25.77 -6.03
CA GLY A 15 -16.52 -24.54 -6.59
C GLY A 15 -15.02 -24.53 -6.32
N CYS A 16 -14.20 -24.80 -7.33
CA CYS A 16 -12.82 -24.36 -7.32
C CYS A 16 -12.87 -22.84 -7.22
N GLN A 17 -12.69 -22.32 -6.02
CA GLN A 17 -12.28 -20.95 -5.82
C GLN A 17 -10.81 -20.94 -6.19
N ASP A 18 -10.52 -20.87 -7.49
CA ASP A 18 -9.20 -20.48 -7.96
C ASP A 18 -8.96 -19.09 -7.43
N ASP A 19 -8.17 -19.00 -6.35
CA ASP A 19 -7.48 -17.78 -6.01
C ASP A 19 -6.67 -17.38 -7.24
N ILE A 20 -7.23 -16.49 -8.04
CA ILE A 20 -6.46 -15.83 -9.09
C ILE A 20 -5.43 -14.99 -8.33
N GLN A 21 -4.33 -15.62 -7.99
CA GLN A 21 -3.14 -14.93 -7.52
C GLN A 21 -2.64 -14.13 -8.72
N SER A 22 -3.15 -12.89 -8.82
CA SER A 22 -2.57 -11.93 -9.75
C SER A 22 -1.09 -11.82 -9.39
N SER A 23 -0.24 -12.47 -10.17
CA SER A 23 1.22 -12.42 -10.01
C SER A 23 1.77 -11.04 -10.38
N ASN A 24 0.93 -10.14 -10.85
CA ASN A 24 1.35 -8.81 -11.28
C ASN A 24 1.64 -7.92 -10.08
N PRO A 25 2.85 -7.38 -9.97
CA PRO A 25 3.18 -6.40 -8.94
C PRO A 25 2.21 -5.23 -8.99
N THR A 26 1.62 -4.88 -7.83
CA THR A 26 0.65 -3.80 -7.73
C THR A 26 1.09 -2.83 -6.63
N PHE A 27 0.98 -1.54 -6.90
CA PHE A 27 1.10 -0.48 -5.90
C PHE A 27 0.02 0.56 -6.21
N GLN A 28 -0.99 0.65 -5.34
CA GLN A 28 -2.19 1.46 -5.57
C GLN A 28 -2.83 1.90 -4.26
N GLY A 29 -3.73 2.87 -4.33
CA GLY A 29 -4.54 3.33 -3.20
C GLY A 29 -5.68 4.22 -3.66
N LEU A 30 -6.63 4.52 -2.76
CA LEU A 30 -7.68 5.50 -2.99
C LEU A 30 -7.23 6.87 -2.53
N ARG A 31 -7.05 7.79 -3.46
CA ARG A 31 -6.77 9.20 -3.20
C ARG A 31 -8.08 9.94 -2.93
N HIS A 32 -8.15 10.69 -1.84
CA HIS A 32 -9.34 11.43 -1.40
C HIS A 32 -10.63 10.60 -1.33
N GLY A 33 -10.49 9.27 -1.18
CA GLY A 33 -11.61 8.34 -0.99
C GLY A 33 -12.34 7.89 -2.25
N ASP A 34 -12.08 8.47 -3.41
CA ASP A 34 -12.81 8.20 -4.65
C ASP A 34 -11.94 7.96 -5.90
N TYR A 35 -10.73 8.52 -5.94
CA TYR A 35 -9.83 8.36 -7.08
C TYR A 35 -8.84 7.22 -6.88
N VAL A 36 -8.89 6.21 -7.76
CA VAL A 36 -7.93 5.11 -7.75
C VAL A 36 -6.61 5.56 -8.36
N TRP A 37 -5.62 5.81 -7.50
CA TRP A 37 -4.25 5.99 -7.92
C TRP A 37 -3.57 4.62 -8.06
N ARG A 38 -2.93 4.38 -9.18
CA ARG A 38 -2.17 3.15 -9.45
C ARG A 38 -0.86 3.47 -10.12
N SER A 39 0.23 3.02 -9.52
CA SER A 39 1.56 3.21 -10.11
C SER A 39 1.72 2.42 -11.40
N THR A 40 2.28 3.07 -12.41
CA THR A 40 2.73 2.46 -13.66
C THR A 40 4.23 2.13 -13.61
N ALA A 41 5.00 2.93 -12.87
CA ALA A 41 6.40 2.67 -12.53
C ALA A 41 6.53 2.50 -11.02
N ARG A 42 7.26 1.48 -10.56
CA ARG A 42 7.42 1.18 -9.13
C ARG A 42 8.73 0.47 -8.85
N THR A 43 9.30 0.72 -7.69
CA THR A 43 10.52 0.07 -7.19
C THR A 43 10.43 -0.12 -5.69
N ALA A 44 11.11 -1.14 -5.17
CA ALA A 44 11.38 -1.28 -3.74
C ALA A 44 12.86 -1.62 -3.55
N THR A 45 13.49 -1.02 -2.55
CA THR A 45 14.90 -1.25 -2.21
C THR A 45 15.08 -1.41 -0.72
N ILE A 46 15.89 -2.37 -0.32
CA ILE A 46 16.35 -2.54 1.06
C ILE A 46 17.82 -2.17 1.08
N GLN A 47 18.14 -1.11 1.81
CA GLN A 47 19.51 -0.64 1.96
C GLN A 47 20.30 -1.56 2.90
N SER A 48 21.64 -1.53 2.80
CA SER A 48 22.53 -2.26 3.73
C SER A 48 22.33 -1.88 5.20
N THR A 49 21.75 -0.71 5.48
CA THR A 49 21.33 -0.25 6.81
C THR A 49 20.02 -0.86 7.28
N GLY A 50 19.31 -1.62 6.44
CA GLY A 50 17.98 -2.20 6.70
C GLY A 50 16.81 -1.32 6.26
N ILE A 51 17.04 -0.06 5.90
CA ILE A 51 15.98 0.87 5.48
C ILE A 51 15.28 0.34 4.22
N LEU A 52 13.96 0.25 4.28
CA LEU A 52 13.12 -0.09 3.13
C LEU A 52 12.54 1.18 2.49
N ASN A 53 12.79 1.35 1.20
CA ASN A 53 12.16 2.40 0.40
C ASN A 53 11.30 1.78 -0.69
N ILE A 54 10.03 2.18 -0.76
CA ILE A 54 9.09 1.82 -1.82
C ILE A 54 8.72 3.09 -2.58
N SER A 55 8.91 3.11 -3.89
CA SER A 55 8.54 4.24 -4.75
C SER A 55 7.59 3.80 -5.85
N GLY A 56 6.62 4.64 -6.16
CA GLY A 56 5.71 4.43 -7.28
C GLY A 56 5.23 5.74 -7.91
N SER A 57 5.03 5.73 -9.22
CA SER A 57 4.51 6.87 -9.96
C SER A 57 3.46 6.42 -10.97
N ASP A 58 2.42 7.22 -11.15
CA ASP A 58 1.41 7.06 -12.20
C ASP A 58 1.66 7.97 -13.41
N GLY A 59 2.76 8.72 -13.39
CA GLY A 59 3.14 9.70 -14.39
C GLY A 59 2.69 11.14 -14.05
N TYR A 60 1.76 11.31 -13.11
CA TYR A 60 1.29 12.61 -12.63
C TYR A 60 1.80 12.89 -11.22
N GLY A 61 1.85 11.87 -10.39
CA GLY A 61 2.33 11.95 -9.02
C GLY A 61 3.27 10.81 -8.67
N THR A 62 4.14 11.05 -7.69
CA THR A 62 5.09 10.06 -7.17
C THR A 62 4.91 9.91 -5.68
N MET A 63 4.71 8.68 -5.22
CA MET A 63 4.67 8.29 -3.82
C MET A 63 5.97 7.63 -3.43
N ILE A 64 6.51 8.00 -2.27
CA ILE A 64 7.66 7.35 -1.64
C ILE A 64 7.27 6.98 -0.21
N ILE A 65 7.40 5.69 0.11
CA ILE A 65 7.29 5.15 1.47
C ILE A 65 8.71 4.83 1.94
N SER A 66 9.12 5.36 3.08
CA SER A 66 10.40 5.06 3.70
C SER A 66 10.15 4.49 5.10
N LEU A 67 10.62 3.26 5.34
CA LEU A 67 10.52 2.57 6.63
C LEU A 67 11.91 2.37 7.23
N PRO A 68 12.06 2.49 8.56
CA PRO A 68 13.36 2.37 9.22
C PRO A 68 13.98 0.97 9.08
N GLU A 69 13.16 -0.03 8.82
CA GLU A 69 13.58 -1.42 8.65
C GLU A 69 12.60 -2.20 7.77
N ALA A 70 13.08 -3.29 7.17
CA ALA A 70 12.27 -4.19 6.34
C ALA A 70 11.81 -5.41 7.15
N ASN A 71 10.99 -5.20 8.19
CA ASN A 71 10.42 -6.27 9.02
C ASN A 71 8.91 -6.35 8.88
N ILE A 72 8.35 -7.56 9.04
CA ILE A 72 6.89 -7.76 9.10
C ILE A 72 6.37 -7.02 10.34
N GLY A 73 5.36 -6.19 10.17
CA GLY A 73 4.78 -5.40 11.24
C GLY A 73 4.16 -4.10 10.75
N SER A 74 3.71 -3.29 11.69
CA SER A 74 3.05 -2.00 11.42
C SER A 74 3.94 -0.85 11.87
N TYR A 75 4.05 0.16 11.02
CA TYR A 75 4.85 1.37 11.20
C TYR A 75 3.93 2.58 11.22
N GLU A 76 3.89 3.28 12.35
CA GLU A 76 3.12 4.52 12.47
C GLU A 76 3.79 5.67 11.73
N LEU A 77 2.96 6.50 11.09
CA LEU A 77 3.35 7.70 10.39
C LEU A 77 2.94 8.94 11.19
N GLY A 78 3.61 10.05 10.97
CA GLY A 78 3.31 11.33 11.62
C GLY A 78 4.56 12.08 12.02
N GLU A 79 4.36 13.27 12.58
CA GLU A 79 5.45 14.11 13.05
C GLU A 79 6.33 13.37 14.07
N GLY A 80 7.65 13.38 13.85
CA GLY A 80 8.63 12.72 14.73
C GLY A 80 8.69 11.19 14.62
N LYS A 81 7.88 10.56 13.76
CA LYS A 81 7.97 9.13 13.49
C LYS A 81 9.11 8.84 12.50
N LEU A 82 9.72 7.64 12.61
CA LEU A 82 10.82 7.23 11.73
C LEU A 82 10.31 6.78 10.34
N ALA A 83 9.10 6.23 10.29
CA ALA A 83 8.46 5.88 9.04
C ALA A 83 7.82 7.13 8.41
N THR A 84 7.97 7.29 7.10
CA THR A 84 7.45 8.45 6.38
C THR A 84 6.81 8.05 5.06
N ILE A 85 5.79 8.81 4.66
CA ILE A 85 5.29 8.80 3.28
C ILE A 85 5.33 10.22 2.76
N THR A 86 5.85 10.36 1.53
CA THR A 86 5.74 11.60 0.75
C THR A 86 5.00 11.32 -0.54
N TYR A 87 4.17 12.27 -0.95
CA TYR A 87 3.52 12.26 -2.26
C TYR A 87 3.77 13.59 -2.94
N THR A 88 4.31 13.54 -4.15
CA THR A 88 4.63 14.75 -4.92
C THR A 88 3.83 14.74 -6.21
N GLU A 89 3.08 15.80 -6.46
CA GLU A 89 2.41 16.04 -7.73
C GLU A 89 2.65 17.47 -8.20
N VAL A 90 2.88 17.65 -9.50
CA VAL A 90 3.23 18.92 -10.11
C VAL A 90 4.44 19.52 -9.39
N ASN A 91 4.24 20.55 -8.55
CA ASN A 91 5.28 21.21 -7.78
C ASN A 91 4.96 21.22 -6.27
N THR A 92 4.06 20.38 -5.82
CA THR A 92 3.67 20.29 -4.40
C THR A 92 4.07 18.94 -3.84
N THR A 93 4.82 18.95 -2.74
CA THR A 93 5.15 17.75 -1.98
C THR A 93 4.35 17.75 -0.67
N TYR A 94 3.66 16.65 -0.44
CA TYR A 94 2.91 16.37 0.79
C TYR A 94 3.73 15.37 1.61
N SER A 95 3.81 15.57 2.91
CA SER A 95 4.55 14.70 3.82
C SER A 95 3.71 14.37 5.05
N THR A 96 3.80 13.12 5.51
CA THR A 96 3.22 12.71 6.79
C THR A 96 3.94 13.33 7.99
N GLN A 97 5.10 13.96 7.79
CA GLN A 97 5.81 14.73 8.82
C GLN A 97 5.24 16.15 9.00
N ASN A 98 4.44 16.62 8.05
CA ASN A 98 3.83 17.95 8.09
C ASN A 98 2.42 17.88 8.67
N ASN A 99 2.01 18.95 9.32
CA ASN A 99 0.67 19.13 9.91
C ASN A 99 -0.07 20.28 9.21
N GLY A 100 -1.40 20.26 9.30
CA GLY A 100 -2.23 21.35 8.82
C GLY A 100 -2.12 22.59 9.73
N GLU A 101 -2.23 23.80 9.16
CA GLU A 101 -2.14 25.07 9.91
C GLU A 101 -3.46 25.50 10.56
N GLU A 102 -4.60 24.91 10.18
CA GLU A 102 -5.90 25.31 10.71
C GLU A 102 -6.07 24.95 12.19
N TYR A 103 -6.88 25.73 12.91
CA TYR A 103 -7.22 25.40 14.29
C TYR A 103 -8.61 24.76 14.39
N PRO A 104 -8.75 23.54 14.98
CA PRO A 104 -7.67 22.72 15.56
C PRO A 104 -6.67 22.24 14.51
N VAL A 105 -5.42 22.10 14.89
CA VAL A 105 -4.35 21.58 14.02
C VAL A 105 -4.69 20.14 13.63
N TYR A 106 -4.76 19.87 12.34
CA TYR A 106 -4.91 18.53 11.81
C TYR A 106 -3.54 17.91 11.60
N LEU A 107 -3.31 16.76 12.22
CA LEU A 107 -2.00 16.09 12.15
C LEU A 107 -1.85 15.29 10.86
N GLY A 108 -0.64 15.29 10.32
CA GLY A 108 -0.21 14.24 9.42
C GLY A 108 -0.12 12.94 10.21
N ASP A 109 -0.72 11.87 9.70
CA ASP A 109 -0.78 10.57 10.36
C ASP A 109 -0.93 9.43 9.37
N GLY A 110 -0.98 8.21 9.88
CA GLY A 110 -1.24 7.03 9.09
C GLY A 110 -0.44 5.81 9.56
N GLN A 111 -0.46 4.78 8.74
CA GLN A 111 0.25 3.55 9.03
C GLN A 111 0.67 2.85 7.74
N VAL A 112 1.81 2.20 7.78
CA VAL A 112 2.24 1.20 6.79
C VAL A 112 2.35 -0.13 7.49
N THR A 113 1.77 -1.18 6.91
CA THR A 113 1.89 -2.54 7.41
C THR A 113 2.61 -3.40 6.38
N ILE A 114 3.74 -4.00 6.75
CA ILE A 114 4.36 -5.08 5.99
C ILE A 114 3.70 -6.38 6.42
N GLU A 115 2.97 -7.02 5.52
CA GLU A 115 2.26 -8.29 5.77
C GLU A 115 3.15 -9.51 5.52
N SER A 116 3.99 -9.43 4.48
CA SER A 116 4.92 -10.51 4.15
C SER A 116 6.11 -10.02 3.35
N ILE A 117 7.25 -10.69 3.55
CA ILE A 117 8.47 -10.57 2.76
C ILE A 117 8.82 -11.98 2.29
N ASN A 118 8.91 -12.17 0.98
CA ASN A 118 9.33 -13.43 0.38
C ASN A 118 10.77 -13.29 -0.10
N GLU A 119 11.71 -13.89 0.63
CA GLU A 119 13.14 -13.81 0.34
C GLU A 119 13.53 -14.61 -0.91
N ASP A 120 12.82 -15.71 -1.19
CA ASP A 120 13.11 -16.56 -2.35
C ASP A 120 12.79 -15.85 -3.68
N ASN A 121 11.63 -15.17 -3.71
CA ASN A 121 11.17 -14.44 -4.89
C ASN A 121 11.53 -12.97 -4.86
N LYS A 122 12.16 -12.48 -3.79
CA LYS A 122 12.48 -11.07 -3.55
C LYS A 122 11.27 -10.15 -3.74
N THR A 123 10.14 -10.50 -3.08
CA THR A 123 8.91 -9.70 -3.15
C THR A 123 8.40 -9.32 -1.77
N ILE A 124 7.73 -8.17 -1.72
CA ILE A 124 7.12 -7.63 -0.51
C ILE A 124 5.64 -7.35 -0.73
N ARG A 125 4.84 -7.54 0.33
CA ARG A 125 3.41 -7.26 0.35
C ARG A 125 3.03 -6.51 1.61
N GLY A 126 2.07 -5.59 1.48
CA GLY A 126 1.55 -4.84 2.59
C GLY A 126 0.46 -3.85 2.21
N ALA A 127 0.06 -3.07 3.19
CA ALA A 127 -0.99 -2.08 3.09
C ALA A 127 -0.55 -0.74 3.70
N PHE A 128 -1.23 0.34 3.32
CA PHE A 128 -0.98 1.65 3.89
C PHE A 128 -2.22 2.55 3.83
N TYR A 129 -2.25 3.53 4.70
CA TYR A 129 -3.11 4.69 4.61
C TYR A 129 -2.41 5.89 5.27
N PHE A 130 -2.71 7.10 4.82
CA PHE A 130 -2.13 8.29 5.43
C PHE A 130 -2.91 9.56 5.13
N ASN A 131 -2.72 10.53 6.02
CA ASN A 131 -3.04 11.93 5.88
C ASN A 131 -1.74 12.73 5.88
N SER A 132 -1.60 13.67 4.96
CA SER A 132 -0.38 14.45 4.80
C SER A 132 -0.67 15.87 4.37
N TYR A 133 0.27 16.76 4.63
CA TYR A 133 0.16 18.18 4.30
C TYR A 133 1.40 18.65 3.56
N ASP A 134 1.25 19.71 2.80
CA ASP A 134 2.39 20.42 2.21
C ASP A 134 3.18 21.18 3.29
N ASP A 135 4.32 21.77 2.95
CA ASP A 135 5.17 22.47 3.91
C ASP A 135 4.48 23.67 4.56
N SER A 136 3.47 24.25 3.89
CA SER A 136 2.70 25.36 4.44
C SER A 136 1.53 24.91 5.34
N GLY A 137 1.20 23.62 5.36
CA GLY A 137 0.04 23.09 6.08
C GLY A 137 -1.32 23.45 5.46
N THR A 138 -1.32 24.15 4.32
CA THR A 138 -2.56 24.64 3.69
C THR A 138 -3.17 23.66 2.70
N LYS A 139 -2.37 22.78 2.14
CA LYS A 139 -2.83 21.77 1.19
C LYS A 139 -2.77 20.39 1.83
N TYR A 140 -3.79 19.62 1.58
CA TYR A 140 -4.02 18.31 2.17
C TYR A 140 -4.02 17.21 1.12
N MET A 141 -3.44 16.07 1.46
CA MET A 141 -3.45 14.84 0.66
C MET A 141 -3.76 13.64 1.54
N ASN A 142 -4.75 12.85 1.11
CA ASN A 142 -5.15 11.61 1.79
C ASN A 142 -5.09 10.43 0.82
N PHE A 143 -4.61 9.33 1.35
CA PHE A 143 -4.72 8.01 0.72
C PHE A 143 -5.29 7.00 1.71
N SER A 144 -6.28 6.24 1.24
CA SER A 144 -6.88 5.12 1.97
C SER A 144 -6.81 3.84 1.14
N GLN A 145 -7.04 2.67 1.78
CA GLN A 145 -7.05 1.36 1.13
C GLN A 145 -5.82 1.12 0.23
N GLY A 146 -4.68 1.67 0.65
CA GLY A 146 -3.41 1.50 -0.06
C GLY A 146 -2.89 0.08 0.08
N ILE A 147 -2.38 -0.47 -1.02
CA ILE A 147 -1.74 -1.78 -1.04
C ILE A 147 -0.48 -1.75 -1.91
N PHE A 148 0.51 -2.51 -1.50
CA PHE A 148 1.59 -2.99 -2.36
C PHE A 148 1.60 -4.51 -2.30
N TYR A 149 1.54 -5.14 -3.48
CA TYR A 149 1.36 -6.58 -3.60
C TYR A 149 2.36 -7.17 -4.57
N ASN A 150 3.05 -8.25 -4.16
CA ASN A 150 4.11 -8.91 -4.92
C ASN A 150 5.12 -7.92 -5.52
N LEU A 151 5.41 -6.84 -4.80
CA LEU A 151 6.31 -5.80 -5.26
C LEU A 151 7.75 -6.32 -5.18
N PRO A 152 8.47 -6.45 -6.32
CA PRO A 152 9.85 -6.91 -6.30
C PRO A 152 10.75 -5.88 -5.62
N TYR A 153 11.67 -6.34 -4.78
CA TYR A 153 12.67 -5.50 -4.14
C TYR A 153 14.10 -5.92 -4.51
N THR A 154 15.01 -4.98 -4.40
CA THR A 154 16.45 -5.18 -4.53
C THR A 154 17.16 -4.80 -3.24
N GLU A 155 18.22 -5.50 -2.90
CA GLU A 155 19.12 -5.19 -1.79
C GLU A 155 20.33 -4.39 -2.32
N LEU A 156 20.69 -3.30 -1.59
CA LEU A 156 21.77 -2.37 -1.97
C LEU A 156 22.91 -2.41 -0.96
#